data_5fa19b34e25fc94b5fb635a915f99013
#
_entry.id   5fa19b34e25fc94b5fb635a915f99013
#
_cell.length_a   1.000
_cell.length_b   1.000
_cell.length_c   1.000
_cell.angle_alpha   90.00
_cell.angle_beta   90.00
_cell.angle_gamma   90.00
#
_symmetry.space_group_name_H-M   'P 1'
#
loop_
_entity.id
_entity.type
_entity.pdbx_description
1 polymer ?
#
loop_
_entity_poly.entity_id
_entity_poly.type
_entity_poly.pdbx_seq_one_letter_code
_entity_poly.pdbx_strand_id
1 'polypeptide(L)'
;GTKPTFNIMATGKVDALLGIVFGDEGKGKVVDFFTPHYDVVARFAGGPNAGHTIIFDGKKFVLRSIPSGIFDEQKVNIIGNGCVIAPDLFMAEAHELEAAGYALTERLHISRRAHLILPTHRVLDRAYEAAKGKSKVGTTGKGIGPTYSDKAARIGLRVGDIQNNFEEKYEALKNRHLQFLKDLNY
;
A
#
# COMPACT_ATOMS: atom_id res chain seq x y z
N GLY A 1 -32.87 -17.06 11.35
CA GLY A 1 -31.88 -16.16 10.83
C GLY A 1 -31.83 -16.30 9.32
N THR A 2 -32.44 -15.35 8.58
CA THR A 2 -32.37 -15.24 7.13
C THR A 2 -30.97 -14.80 6.75
N LYS A 3 -30.27 -15.62 5.97
CA LYS A 3 -28.98 -15.22 5.34
C LYS A 3 -29.26 -14.06 4.39
N PRO A 4 -28.44 -13.00 4.38
CA PRO A 4 -28.57 -11.94 3.40
C PRO A 4 -28.32 -12.52 2.01
N THR A 5 -29.31 -12.45 1.15
CA THR A 5 -29.19 -12.78 -0.27
C THR A 5 -28.50 -11.60 -0.94
N PHE A 6 -27.23 -11.76 -1.28
CA PHE A 6 -26.54 -10.78 -2.12
C PHE A 6 -27.06 -10.94 -3.54
N ASN A 7 -27.92 -10.04 -3.95
CA ASN A 7 -28.24 -9.87 -5.38
C ASN A 7 -27.06 -9.20 -6.05
N ILE A 8 -26.16 -9.99 -6.63
CA ILE A 8 -25.11 -9.51 -7.52
C ILE A 8 -25.75 -9.26 -8.90
N MET A 9 -26.52 -8.21 -9.00
CA MET A 9 -26.85 -7.56 -10.26
C MET A 9 -26.03 -6.28 -10.34
N ALA A 10 -24.71 -6.41 -10.37
CA ALA A 10 -23.84 -5.29 -10.62
C ALA A 10 -23.77 -5.03 -12.12
N THR A 11 -24.53 -4.08 -12.60
CA THR A 11 -24.30 -3.40 -13.91
C THR A 11 -23.12 -2.41 -13.80
N GLY A 12 -22.25 -2.60 -12.82
CA GLY A 12 -21.13 -1.71 -12.53
C GLY A 12 -20.03 -1.85 -13.58
N LYS A 13 -19.55 -0.73 -14.08
CA LYS A 13 -18.37 -0.65 -14.95
C LYS A 13 -17.11 -0.67 -14.08
N VAL A 14 -16.15 -1.52 -14.45
CA VAL A 14 -14.81 -1.57 -13.84
C VAL A 14 -13.77 -1.27 -14.90
N ASP A 15 -13.01 -0.21 -14.72
CA ASP A 15 -11.87 0.13 -15.57
C ASP A 15 -10.57 -0.02 -14.78
N ALA A 16 -9.54 -0.56 -15.42
CA ALA A 16 -8.21 -0.71 -14.82
C ALA A 16 -7.22 0.24 -15.52
N LEU A 17 -6.57 1.10 -14.72
CA LEU A 17 -5.49 1.95 -15.21
C LEU A 17 -4.14 1.29 -14.90
N LEU A 18 -3.41 0.97 -15.96
CA LEU A 18 -2.10 0.31 -15.88
C LEU A 18 -1.01 1.21 -16.45
N GLY A 19 0.16 1.21 -15.83
CA GLY A 19 1.40 1.70 -16.42
C GLY A 19 2.15 0.53 -17.04
N ILE A 20 2.59 0.67 -18.27
CA ILE A 20 3.21 -0.41 -19.05
C ILE A 20 4.67 -0.14 -19.44
N VAL A 21 5.27 0.92 -18.92
CA VAL A 21 6.65 1.31 -19.22
C VAL A 21 7.49 1.29 -17.93
N PHE A 22 7.90 2.44 -17.41
CA PHE A 22 8.85 2.53 -16.28
C PHE A 22 8.22 2.79 -14.91
N GLY A 23 6.92 3.01 -14.82
CA GLY A 23 6.19 3.25 -13.57
C GLY A 23 6.06 4.71 -13.15
N ASP A 24 6.62 5.64 -13.90
CA ASP A 24 6.59 7.09 -13.68
C ASP A 24 5.71 7.85 -14.68
N GLU A 25 4.81 7.15 -15.36
CA GLU A 25 3.93 7.66 -16.41
C GLU A 25 2.88 8.66 -15.92
N GLY A 26 2.86 8.96 -14.63
CA GLY A 26 1.90 9.91 -14.05
C GLY A 26 0.50 9.33 -13.86
N LYS A 27 0.39 8.01 -13.63
CA LYS A 27 -0.89 7.31 -13.37
C LYS A 27 -1.80 8.03 -12.38
N GLY A 28 -1.22 8.60 -11.31
CA GLY A 28 -2.00 9.35 -10.31
C GLY A 28 -2.80 10.50 -10.91
N LYS A 29 -2.21 11.30 -11.79
CA LYS A 29 -2.92 12.41 -12.46
C LYS A 29 -4.06 11.92 -13.36
N VAL A 30 -3.86 10.78 -14.01
CA VAL A 30 -4.90 10.16 -14.85
C VAL A 30 -6.04 9.62 -13.98
N VAL A 31 -5.72 9.01 -12.84
CA VAL A 31 -6.73 8.59 -11.85
C VAL A 31 -7.54 9.79 -11.38
N ASP A 32 -6.89 10.89 -11.00
CA ASP A 32 -7.59 12.11 -10.54
C ASP A 32 -8.54 12.64 -11.60
N PHE A 33 -8.12 12.65 -12.86
CA PHE A 33 -8.94 13.10 -13.99
C PHE A 33 -10.21 12.25 -14.16
N PHE A 34 -10.09 10.93 -13.96
CA PHE A 34 -11.22 10.01 -14.12
C PHE A 34 -12.07 9.83 -12.86
N THR A 35 -11.55 10.15 -11.68
CA THR A 35 -12.23 9.98 -10.39
C THR A 35 -13.68 10.50 -10.37
N PRO A 36 -14.03 11.67 -10.94
CA PRO A 36 -15.41 12.15 -10.95
C PRO A 36 -16.42 11.20 -11.62
N HIS A 37 -15.95 10.30 -12.49
CA HIS A 37 -16.81 9.38 -13.25
C HIS A 37 -17.02 8.02 -12.58
N TYR A 38 -16.44 7.80 -11.38
CA TYR A 38 -16.48 6.52 -10.66
C TYR A 38 -16.94 6.70 -9.22
N ASP A 39 -17.65 5.74 -8.68
CA ASP A 39 -18.09 5.72 -7.27
C ASP A 39 -17.00 5.20 -6.34
N VAL A 40 -16.10 4.38 -6.87
CA VAL A 40 -15.04 3.70 -6.12
C VAL A 40 -13.69 3.91 -6.79
N VAL A 41 -12.70 4.34 -6.01
CA VAL A 41 -11.29 4.41 -6.43
C VAL A 41 -10.50 3.36 -5.67
N ALA A 42 -9.99 2.36 -6.39
CA ALA A 42 -9.29 1.25 -5.77
C ALA A 42 -7.82 1.18 -6.22
N ARG A 43 -6.92 1.14 -5.25
CA ARG A 43 -5.53 0.78 -5.48
C ARG A 43 -5.37 -0.73 -5.32
N PHE A 44 -4.97 -1.44 -6.36
CA PHE A 44 -4.92 -2.91 -6.35
C PHE A 44 -3.52 -3.48 -6.14
N ALA A 45 -2.44 -2.70 -6.35
CA ALA A 45 -1.06 -3.15 -6.20
C ALA A 45 -0.10 -2.00 -5.88
N GLY A 46 1.13 -2.34 -5.55
CA GLY A 46 2.21 -1.39 -5.25
C GLY A 46 2.30 -1.03 -3.78
N GLY A 47 3.24 -0.15 -3.46
CA GLY A 47 3.54 0.31 -2.12
C GLY A 47 3.84 1.81 -2.08
N PRO A 48 4.32 2.36 -0.96
CA PRO A 48 4.56 3.79 -0.77
C PRO A 48 5.91 4.25 -1.36
N ASN A 49 6.33 3.68 -2.50
CA ASN A 49 7.62 3.97 -3.13
C ASN A 49 7.67 5.34 -3.81
N ALA A 50 6.56 5.81 -4.39
CA ALA A 50 6.46 7.12 -5.02
C ALA A 50 5.30 7.92 -4.41
N GLY A 51 5.51 9.22 -4.22
CA GLY A 51 4.45 10.15 -3.84
C GLY A 51 3.74 10.69 -5.06
N HIS A 52 2.42 10.76 -4.98
CA HIS A 52 1.58 11.45 -5.94
C HIS A 52 1.16 12.81 -5.36
N THR A 53 1.66 13.90 -5.96
CA THR A 53 1.34 15.25 -5.51
C THR A 53 0.02 15.70 -6.12
N ILE A 54 -0.91 16.08 -5.26
CA ILE A 54 -2.21 16.66 -5.61
C ILE A 54 -2.28 18.06 -5.02
N ILE A 55 -2.85 18.97 -5.78
CA ILE A 55 -3.26 20.30 -5.27
C ILE A 55 -4.79 20.30 -5.24
N PHE A 56 -5.34 20.38 -4.04
CA PHE A 56 -6.78 20.41 -3.83
C PHE A 56 -7.13 21.56 -2.88
N ASP A 57 -8.10 22.36 -3.25
CA ASP A 57 -8.52 23.56 -2.50
C ASP A 57 -7.35 24.47 -2.08
N GLY A 58 -6.41 24.68 -3.01
CA GLY A 58 -5.21 25.50 -2.79
C GLY A 58 -4.15 24.89 -1.87
N LYS A 59 -4.39 23.71 -1.32
CA LYS A 59 -3.44 22.96 -0.48
C LYS A 59 -2.76 21.86 -1.27
N LYS A 60 -1.49 21.63 -0.96
CA LYS A 60 -0.67 20.56 -1.57
C LYS A 60 -0.62 19.36 -0.66
N PHE A 61 -1.01 18.19 -1.18
CA PHE A 61 -0.91 16.90 -0.53
C PHE A 61 0.01 15.96 -1.31
N VAL A 62 0.68 15.06 -0.59
CA VAL A 62 1.53 14.02 -1.21
C VAL A 62 1.01 12.65 -0.80
N LEU A 63 0.15 12.07 -1.62
CA LEU A 63 -0.38 10.73 -1.37
C LEU A 63 0.62 9.66 -1.80
N ARG A 64 0.81 8.64 -0.96
CA ARG A 64 1.67 7.49 -1.23
C ARG A 64 0.92 6.16 -1.20
N SER A 65 -0.03 6.04 -0.30
CA SER A 65 -0.81 4.81 -0.07
C SER A 65 -2.29 5.03 -0.31
N ILE A 66 -2.83 6.16 0.13
CA ILE A 66 -4.26 6.47 0.07
C ILE A 66 -4.64 6.87 -1.35
N PRO A 67 -5.73 6.31 -1.92
CA PRO A 67 -6.22 6.72 -3.23
C PRO A 67 -6.69 8.17 -3.25
N SER A 68 -6.52 8.85 -4.39
CA SER A 68 -6.85 10.27 -4.54
C SER A 68 -8.35 10.58 -4.51
N GLY A 69 -9.21 9.58 -4.69
CA GLY A 69 -10.64 9.73 -4.47
C GLY A 69 -11.03 10.19 -3.07
N ILE A 70 -10.09 10.20 -2.12
CA ILE A 70 -10.34 10.65 -0.74
C ILE A 70 -10.74 12.14 -0.65
N PHE A 71 -10.34 12.95 -1.62
CA PHE A 71 -10.69 14.37 -1.69
C PHE A 71 -12.15 14.62 -2.10
N ASP A 72 -12.82 13.65 -2.69
CA ASP A 72 -14.25 13.69 -3.02
C ASP A 72 -15.04 12.92 -1.96
N GLU A 73 -15.90 13.62 -1.23
CA GLU A 73 -16.67 13.05 -0.12
C GLU A 73 -17.67 11.96 -0.54
N GLN A 74 -18.01 11.90 -1.80
CA GLN A 74 -18.95 10.91 -2.34
C GLN A 74 -18.26 9.60 -2.76
N LYS A 75 -16.93 9.54 -2.74
CA LYS A 75 -16.18 8.40 -3.24
C LYS A 75 -15.78 7.42 -2.14
N VAL A 76 -15.88 6.15 -2.45
CA VAL A 76 -15.31 5.09 -1.65
C VAL A 76 -13.89 4.81 -2.13
N ASN A 77 -12.95 4.69 -1.20
CA ASN A 77 -11.54 4.45 -1.50
C ASN A 77 -11.12 3.09 -0.95
N ILE A 78 -10.40 2.31 -1.75
CA ILE A 78 -9.99 0.96 -1.37
C ILE A 78 -8.48 0.79 -1.54
N ILE A 79 -7.82 0.28 -0.51
CA ILE A 79 -6.48 -0.29 -0.60
C ILE A 79 -6.62 -1.81 -0.64
N GLY A 80 -6.37 -2.39 -1.81
CA GLY A 80 -6.61 -3.80 -2.09
C GLY A 80 -5.54 -4.74 -1.53
N ASN A 81 -5.80 -6.02 -1.61
CA ASN A 81 -4.94 -7.07 -1.09
C ASN A 81 -3.59 -7.23 -1.83
N GLY A 82 -3.47 -6.68 -3.02
CA GLY A 82 -2.21 -6.64 -3.77
C GLY A 82 -1.25 -5.56 -3.30
N CYS A 83 -1.70 -4.60 -2.48
CA CYS A 83 -0.86 -3.54 -1.93
C CYS A 83 0.02 -4.01 -0.78
N VAL A 84 1.15 -3.30 -0.60
CA VAL A 84 1.99 -3.38 0.58
C VAL A 84 2.01 -2.02 1.29
N ILE A 85 1.83 -2.02 2.60
CA ILE A 85 1.58 -0.82 3.41
C ILE A 85 2.70 -0.67 4.44
N ALA A 86 3.32 0.51 4.46
CA ALA A 86 4.22 0.90 5.55
C ALA A 86 3.39 1.63 6.62
N PRO A 87 3.17 1.04 7.80
CA PRO A 87 2.25 1.60 8.79
C PRO A 87 2.59 3.02 9.22
N ASP A 88 3.87 3.31 9.41
CA ASP A 88 4.37 4.64 9.79
C ASP A 88 4.05 5.70 8.72
N LEU A 89 4.33 5.41 7.46
CA LEU A 89 4.04 6.32 6.34
C LEU A 89 2.54 6.47 6.11
N PHE A 90 1.79 5.37 6.26
CA PHE A 90 0.34 5.40 6.12
C PHE A 90 -0.31 6.25 7.21
N MET A 91 0.10 6.09 8.48
CA MET A 91 -0.45 6.88 9.59
C MET A 91 -0.12 8.36 9.46
N ALA A 92 1.11 8.71 9.02
CA ALA A 92 1.47 10.10 8.77
C ALA A 92 0.59 10.74 7.67
N GLU A 93 0.36 10.01 6.58
CA GLU A 93 -0.50 10.44 5.47
C GLU A 93 -1.97 10.59 5.92
N ALA A 94 -2.48 9.63 6.71
CA ALA A 94 -3.83 9.68 7.27
C ALA A 94 -4.01 10.88 8.19
N HIS A 95 -3.09 11.12 9.11
CA HIS A 95 -3.17 12.27 10.03
C HIS A 95 -3.11 13.62 9.30
N GLU A 96 -2.31 13.72 8.22
CA GLU A 96 -2.26 14.93 7.39
C GLU A 96 -3.62 15.22 6.75
N LEU A 97 -4.27 14.20 6.20
CA LEU A 97 -5.60 14.32 5.59
C LEU A 97 -6.68 14.65 6.62
N GLU A 98 -6.69 13.96 7.77
CA GLU A 98 -7.65 14.22 8.85
C GLU A 98 -7.49 15.63 9.43
N ALA A 99 -6.25 16.10 9.62
CA ALA A 99 -5.97 17.48 10.06
C ALA A 99 -6.44 18.53 9.03
N ALA A 100 -6.52 18.15 7.76
CA ALA A 100 -7.07 19.00 6.70
C ALA A 100 -8.61 18.92 6.59
N GLY A 101 -9.25 18.06 7.40
CA GLY A 101 -10.72 17.94 7.47
C GLY A 101 -11.31 16.80 6.64
N TYR A 102 -10.48 15.92 6.05
CA TYR A 102 -10.98 14.78 5.29
C TYR A 102 -11.27 13.59 6.20
N ALA A 103 -12.54 13.16 6.25
CA ALA A 103 -12.95 11.98 7.02
C ALA A 103 -12.50 10.69 6.30
N LEU A 104 -11.65 9.89 6.95
CA LEU A 104 -11.12 8.65 6.37
C LEU A 104 -11.96 7.42 6.76
N THR A 105 -12.42 7.35 7.99
CA THR A 105 -12.96 6.14 8.63
C THR A 105 -14.09 5.49 7.84
N GLU A 106 -14.99 6.28 7.24
CA GLU A 106 -16.14 5.74 6.51
C GLU A 106 -15.88 5.53 5.02
N ARG A 107 -14.84 6.16 4.48
CA ARG A 107 -14.59 6.23 3.05
C ARG A 107 -13.32 5.53 2.59
N LEU A 108 -12.45 5.13 3.52
CA LEU A 108 -11.22 4.41 3.22
C LEU A 108 -11.29 2.98 3.78
N HIS A 109 -11.31 2.02 2.89
CA HIS A 109 -11.32 0.60 3.23
C HIS A 109 -9.97 -0.04 2.90
N ILE A 110 -9.40 -0.73 3.87
CA ILE A 110 -8.13 -1.42 3.71
C ILE A 110 -8.37 -2.93 3.77
N SER A 111 -7.92 -3.64 2.75
CA SER A 111 -8.01 -5.08 2.75
C SER A 111 -7.23 -5.68 3.92
N ARG A 112 -7.87 -6.50 4.73
CA ARG A 112 -7.19 -7.28 5.80
C ARG A 112 -6.08 -8.19 5.26
N ARG A 113 -6.07 -8.47 3.96
CA ARG A 113 -5.07 -9.30 3.27
C ARG A 113 -3.92 -8.50 2.65
N ALA A 114 -3.95 -7.17 2.71
CA ALA A 114 -2.80 -6.33 2.34
C ALA A 114 -1.63 -6.61 3.31
N HIS A 115 -0.40 -6.59 2.78
CA HIS A 115 0.79 -6.94 3.58
C HIS A 115 1.43 -5.70 4.20
N LEU A 116 2.03 -5.90 5.37
CA LEU A 116 2.71 -4.86 6.12
C LEU A 116 4.20 -4.84 5.77
N ILE A 117 4.72 -3.66 5.47
CA ILE A 117 6.15 -3.41 5.35
C ILE A 117 6.69 -3.18 6.76
N LEU A 118 7.53 -4.09 7.24
CA LEU A 118 8.17 -4.00 8.54
C LEU A 118 9.49 -3.23 8.45
N PRO A 119 10.00 -2.70 9.58
CA PRO A 119 11.33 -2.07 9.62
C PRO A 119 12.43 -3.01 9.08
N THR A 120 12.35 -4.30 9.39
CA THR A 120 13.30 -5.32 8.93
C THR A 120 13.27 -5.52 7.41
N HIS A 121 12.13 -5.36 6.74
CA HIS A 121 12.08 -5.35 5.28
C HIS A 121 12.92 -4.23 4.68
N ARG A 122 12.94 -3.04 5.32
CA ARG A 122 13.75 -1.90 4.84
C ARG A 122 15.25 -2.18 5.01
N VAL A 123 15.63 -2.90 6.07
CA VAL A 123 17.02 -3.33 6.27
C VAL A 123 17.41 -4.37 5.23
N LEU A 124 16.56 -5.39 5.01
CA LEU A 124 16.78 -6.40 3.96
C LEU A 124 16.90 -5.80 2.56
N ASP A 125 16.08 -4.81 2.24
CA ASP A 125 16.12 -4.11 0.95
C ASP A 125 17.50 -3.49 0.70
N ARG A 126 18.06 -2.82 1.72
CA ARG A 126 19.43 -2.27 1.66
C ARG A 126 20.50 -3.35 1.63
N ALA A 127 20.34 -4.42 2.40
CA ALA A 127 21.28 -5.53 2.44
C ALA A 127 21.37 -6.26 1.09
N TYR A 128 20.23 -6.57 0.49
CA TYR A 128 20.18 -7.17 -0.85
C TYR A 128 20.81 -6.29 -1.91
N GLU A 129 20.57 -4.98 -1.87
CA GLU A 129 21.19 -4.05 -2.81
C GLU A 129 22.71 -3.94 -2.59
N ALA A 130 23.15 -3.96 -1.33
CA ALA A 130 24.58 -3.96 -1.02
C ALA A 130 25.28 -5.25 -1.52
N ALA A 131 24.62 -6.40 -1.36
CA ALA A 131 25.13 -7.71 -1.79
C ALA A 131 25.31 -7.80 -3.33
N LYS A 132 24.54 -7.04 -4.12
CA LYS A 132 24.69 -7.00 -5.59
C LYS A 132 25.98 -6.35 -6.09
N GLY A 133 26.73 -5.64 -5.25
CA GLY A 133 27.99 -5.01 -5.60
C GLY A 133 27.86 -4.08 -6.82
N LYS A 134 28.58 -4.39 -7.90
CA LYS A 134 28.56 -3.60 -9.16
C LYS A 134 27.26 -3.74 -9.96
N SER A 135 26.43 -4.73 -9.66
CA SER A 135 25.13 -4.99 -10.35
C SER A 135 23.95 -4.34 -9.64
N LYS A 136 24.19 -3.28 -8.88
CA LYS A 136 23.13 -2.51 -8.23
C LYS A 136 22.15 -1.96 -9.24
N VAL A 137 20.85 -2.22 -9.01
CA VAL A 137 19.76 -1.72 -9.87
C VAL A 137 19.23 -0.38 -9.36
N GLY A 138 19.51 -0.05 -8.09
CA GLY A 138 18.93 1.09 -7.39
C GLY A 138 17.59 0.74 -6.78
N THR A 139 17.55 0.54 -5.45
CA THR A 139 16.28 0.38 -4.71
C THR A 139 15.90 1.70 -4.04
N THR A 140 14.61 1.87 -3.79
CA THR A 140 14.12 2.99 -2.96
C THR A 140 14.44 2.80 -1.47
N GLY A 141 14.93 1.63 -1.06
CA GLY A 141 15.24 1.29 0.32
C GLY A 141 14.01 1.23 1.25
N LYS A 142 12.80 1.15 0.67
CA LYS A 142 11.54 1.19 1.42
C LYS A 142 10.98 -0.18 1.79
N GLY A 143 11.70 -1.25 1.45
CA GLY A 143 11.31 -2.62 1.81
C GLY A 143 10.20 -3.22 0.95
N ILE A 144 9.88 -2.64 -0.20
CA ILE A 144 8.81 -3.10 -1.09
C ILE A 144 9.08 -4.50 -1.61
N GLY A 145 10.27 -4.71 -2.21
CA GLY A 145 10.68 -6.00 -2.78
C GLY A 145 10.67 -7.12 -1.74
N PRO A 146 11.37 -7.01 -0.61
CA PRO A 146 11.35 -8.00 0.45
C PRO A 146 9.96 -8.32 0.98
N THR A 147 9.07 -7.32 1.11
CA THR A 147 7.67 -7.55 1.53
C THR A 147 6.90 -8.38 0.51
N TYR A 148 7.08 -8.13 -0.79
CA TYR A 148 6.48 -8.96 -1.83
C TYR A 148 7.06 -10.38 -1.88
N SER A 149 8.34 -10.54 -1.56
CA SER A 149 8.98 -11.87 -1.42
C SER A 149 8.31 -12.65 -0.29
N ASP A 150 8.11 -12.04 0.86
CA ASP A 150 7.43 -12.68 1.98
C ASP A 150 5.95 -12.97 1.70
N LYS A 151 5.28 -12.09 0.96
CA LYS A 151 3.92 -12.33 0.46
C LYS A 151 3.87 -13.56 -0.42
N ALA A 152 4.78 -13.69 -1.38
CA ALA A 152 4.85 -14.84 -2.28
C ALA A 152 5.21 -16.14 -1.52
N ALA A 153 6.13 -16.05 -0.56
CA ALA A 153 6.51 -17.15 0.34
C ALA A 153 5.42 -17.50 1.38
N ARG A 154 4.35 -16.71 1.47
CA ARG A 154 3.23 -16.89 2.42
C ARG A 154 3.63 -16.79 3.89
N ILE A 155 4.65 -16.00 4.20
CA ILE A 155 5.16 -15.79 5.57
C ILE A 155 4.98 -14.34 6.05
N GLY A 156 4.61 -13.43 5.14
CA GLY A 156 4.47 -12.01 5.44
C GLY A 156 3.29 -11.73 6.38
N LEU A 157 3.42 -10.65 7.15
CA LEU A 157 2.35 -10.13 7.99
C LEU A 157 1.35 -9.32 7.18
N ARG A 158 0.08 -9.45 7.53
CA ARG A 158 -1.05 -8.78 6.90
C ARG A 158 -1.68 -7.77 7.84
N VAL A 159 -2.43 -6.82 7.30
CA VAL A 159 -3.23 -5.87 8.09
C VAL A 159 -4.17 -6.60 9.07
N GLY A 160 -4.79 -7.69 8.64
CA GLY A 160 -5.66 -8.49 9.51
C GLY A 160 -4.97 -9.16 10.69
N ASP A 161 -3.64 -9.33 10.64
CA ASP A 161 -2.87 -9.91 11.74
C ASP A 161 -2.69 -8.95 12.90
N ILE A 162 -2.87 -7.64 12.69
CA ILE A 162 -2.77 -6.62 13.76
C ILE A 162 -3.75 -6.94 14.91
N GLN A 163 -4.89 -7.53 14.60
CA GLN A 163 -5.91 -7.91 15.56
C GLN A 163 -5.79 -9.36 16.07
N ASN A 164 -4.83 -10.14 15.56
CA ASN A 164 -4.73 -11.57 15.83
C ASN A 164 -3.28 -12.02 15.99
N ASN A 165 -2.82 -12.15 17.21
CA ASN A 165 -1.47 -12.63 17.56
C ASN A 165 -0.34 -11.89 16.82
N PHE A 166 -0.47 -10.56 16.71
CA PHE A 166 0.49 -9.74 15.95
C PHE A 166 1.92 -9.90 16.48
N GLU A 167 2.08 -9.80 17.79
CA GLU A 167 3.41 -9.78 18.43
C GLU A 167 4.18 -11.09 18.16
N GLU A 168 3.53 -12.23 18.36
CA GLU A 168 4.14 -13.55 18.09
C GLU A 168 4.56 -13.69 16.63
N LYS A 169 3.66 -13.35 15.70
CA LYS A 169 3.94 -13.41 14.26
C LYS A 169 5.03 -12.43 13.85
N TYR A 170 5.03 -11.23 14.44
CA TYR A 170 6.05 -10.22 14.18
C TYR A 170 7.43 -10.70 14.64
N GLU A 171 7.55 -11.22 15.86
CA GLU A 171 8.82 -11.72 16.36
C GLU A 171 9.35 -12.92 15.56
N ALA A 172 8.47 -13.84 15.16
CA ALA A 172 8.85 -14.95 14.30
C ALA A 172 9.41 -14.48 12.95
N LEU A 173 8.73 -13.53 12.29
CA LEU A 173 9.18 -12.99 11.02
C LEU A 173 10.45 -12.14 11.17
N LYS A 174 10.54 -11.33 12.20
CA LYS A 174 11.74 -10.54 12.54
C LYS A 174 12.96 -11.44 12.71
N ASN A 175 12.84 -12.53 13.47
CA ASN A 175 13.93 -13.46 13.71
C ASN A 175 14.39 -14.13 12.40
N ARG A 176 13.47 -14.46 11.50
CA ARG A 176 13.80 -14.94 10.16
C ARG A 176 14.56 -13.90 9.33
N HIS A 177 14.14 -12.65 9.36
CA HIS A 177 14.86 -11.55 8.69
C HIS A 177 16.26 -11.34 9.25
N LEU A 178 16.41 -11.39 10.58
CA LEU A 178 17.72 -11.30 11.23
C LEU A 178 18.65 -12.44 10.82
N GLN A 179 18.13 -13.66 10.62
CA GLN A 179 18.92 -14.76 10.10
C GLN A 179 19.37 -14.50 8.65
N PHE A 180 18.48 -14.01 7.78
CA PHE A 180 18.85 -13.62 6.42
C PHE A 180 19.93 -12.53 6.36
N LEU A 181 19.87 -11.54 7.26
CA LEU A 181 20.89 -10.51 7.36
C LEU A 181 22.25 -11.08 7.77
N LYS A 182 22.29 -12.03 8.73
CA LYS A 182 23.52 -12.74 9.10
C LYS A 182 24.09 -13.55 7.92
N ASP A 183 23.22 -14.23 7.18
CA ASP A 183 23.65 -15.04 6.03
C ASP A 183 24.24 -14.16 4.91
N LEU A 184 23.81 -12.89 4.83
CA LEU A 184 24.35 -11.88 3.91
C LEU A 184 25.61 -11.16 4.45
N ASN A 185 26.04 -11.48 5.67
CA ASN A 185 27.10 -10.75 6.39
C ASN A 185 26.82 -9.23 6.52
N TYR A 186 25.57 -8.88 6.82
CA TYR A 186 25.09 -7.49 6.90
C TYR A 186 24.77 -7.10 8.34
#